data_22a83b37ef8fe2b617b91aae08190103
#
_entry.id   22a83b37ef8fe2b617b91aae08190103
#
_cell.length_a   1.000
_cell.length_b   1.000
_cell.length_c   1.000
_cell.angle_alpha   90.00
_cell.angle_beta   90.00
_cell.angle_gamma   90.00
#
_symmetry.space_group_name_H-M   'P 1'
#
loop_
_entity.id
_entity.type
_entity.pdbx_description
1 polymer ?
#
loop_
_entity_poly.entity_id
_entity_poly.type
_entity_poly.pdbx_seq_one_letter_code
_entity_poly.pdbx_strand_id
1 'polypeptide(L)'
;EVRETAGLGIEGSIDGRRFRLGRRDFVAPFAAGDGGGHAVLDGLWLGDGANVLARIALREGLREGAAAAVAALAEQGLHVQLCSGDGPAAVQGLADATGIADARSRQSPAQKRELARGLQANGHVVAMVGDGLNDAPVLAGADVSFAMSDGAALAQRAADFVVTSPSLLRIPQAVALARRARAVVR
;
A
#
# COMPACT_ATOMS: atom_id res chain seq x y z
N GLU A 1 25.64 8.97 -12.93
CA GLU A 1 24.68 8.00 -13.52
C GLU A 1 24.06 7.18 -12.39
N VAL A 2 22.73 6.99 -12.44
CA VAL A 2 21.99 6.18 -11.46
C VAL A 2 21.38 5.00 -12.18
N ARG A 3 21.48 3.80 -11.59
CA ARG A 3 20.93 2.55 -12.11
C ARG A 3 20.01 1.92 -11.08
N GLU A 4 18.80 1.61 -11.50
CA GLU A 4 17.82 0.90 -10.67
C GLU A 4 17.92 -0.62 -10.88
N THR A 5 17.82 -1.38 -9.79
CA THR A 5 17.61 -2.82 -9.80
C THR A 5 16.25 -3.10 -9.17
N ALA A 6 15.30 -3.50 -10.01
CA ALA A 6 13.90 -3.65 -9.61
C ALA A 6 13.75 -4.56 -8.38
N GLY A 7 13.02 -4.07 -7.37
CA GLY A 7 12.76 -4.77 -6.12
C GLY A 7 13.94 -4.84 -5.14
N LEU A 8 15.11 -4.30 -5.50
CA LEU A 8 16.30 -4.31 -4.64
C LEU A 8 16.73 -2.90 -4.23
N GLY A 9 16.83 -1.97 -5.18
CA GLY A 9 17.27 -0.61 -4.88
C GLY A 9 17.94 0.09 -6.07
N ILE A 10 18.65 1.17 -5.77
CA ILE A 10 19.38 1.98 -6.74
C ILE A 10 20.88 2.00 -6.42
N GLU A 11 21.69 2.06 -7.48
CA GLU A 11 23.14 2.28 -7.43
C GLU A 11 23.48 3.53 -8.22
N GLY A 12 24.42 4.34 -7.73
CA GLY A 12 24.88 5.53 -8.41
C GLY A 12 26.26 5.98 -7.93
N SER A 13 26.84 6.95 -8.66
CA SER A 13 28.12 7.55 -8.31
C SER A 13 27.97 9.03 -8.03
N ILE A 14 28.58 9.51 -6.94
CA ILE A 14 28.68 10.90 -6.54
C ILE A 14 30.16 11.18 -6.28
N ASP A 15 30.74 12.13 -6.97
CA ASP A 15 32.15 12.52 -6.87
C ASP A 15 33.13 11.32 -7.00
N GLY A 16 32.83 10.41 -7.94
CA GLY A 16 33.64 9.24 -8.20
C GLY A 16 33.48 8.09 -7.18
N ARG A 17 32.71 8.27 -6.13
CA ARG A 17 32.38 7.22 -5.16
C ARG A 17 31.06 6.57 -5.51
N ARG A 18 31.00 5.24 -5.44
CA ARG A 18 29.77 4.48 -5.67
C ARG A 18 28.97 4.34 -4.38
N PHE A 19 27.66 4.48 -4.52
CA PHE A 19 26.70 4.30 -3.43
C PHE A 19 25.59 3.34 -3.88
N ARG A 20 25.09 2.57 -2.93
CA ARG A 20 23.85 1.79 -3.08
C ARG A 20 22.86 2.18 -2.00
N LEU A 21 21.61 2.37 -2.42
CA LEU A 21 20.47 2.59 -1.54
C LEU A 21 19.39 1.57 -1.87
N GLY A 22 18.95 0.81 -0.88
CA GLY A 22 17.94 -0.22 -1.10
C GLY A 22 17.86 -1.22 0.03
N ARG A 23 17.43 -2.43 -0.31
CA ARG A 23 17.34 -3.55 0.63
C ARG A 23 18.71 -3.93 1.19
N ARG A 24 18.71 -4.51 2.40
CA ARG A 24 19.95 -4.95 3.05
C ARG A 24 20.75 -5.93 2.18
N ASP A 25 20.09 -6.91 1.59
CA ASP A 25 20.71 -7.94 0.73
C ASP A 25 21.33 -7.39 -0.56
N PHE A 26 20.93 -6.20 -0.99
CA PHE A 26 21.52 -5.47 -2.11
C PHE A 26 22.72 -4.61 -1.68
N VAL A 27 22.70 -4.05 -0.47
CA VAL A 27 23.71 -3.11 0.03
C VAL A 27 24.82 -3.82 0.80
N ALA A 28 24.51 -4.81 1.64
CA ALA A 28 25.48 -5.49 2.50
C ALA A 28 26.62 -6.20 1.74
N PRO A 29 26.41 -6.91 0.62
CA PRO A 29 27.50 -7.51 -0.16
C PRO A 29 28.42 -6.49 -0.82
N PHE A 30 27.95 -5.25 -0.95
CA PHE A 30 28.70 -4.14 -1.52
C PHE A 30 29.54 -3.41 -0.45
N ALA A 31 29.10 -3.41 0.79
CA ALA A 31 29.77 -2.74 1.90
C ALA A 31 30.51 -3.77 2.77
N ALA A 32 31.81 -3.68 2.86
CA ALA A 32 32.62 -4.51 3.75
C ALA A 32 32.50 -3.96 5.19
N GLY A 33 31.57 -4.49 5.94
CA GLY A 33 31.41 -4.11 7.35
C GLY A 33 29.99 -4.42 7.80
N ASP A 34 29.79 -5.63 8.32
CA ASP A 34 28.54 -5.99 8.97
C ASP A 34 28.50 -5.27 10.33
N GLY A 35 27.74 -4.22 10.38
CA GLY A 35 27.33 -3.67 11.67
C GLY A 35 26.42 -4.66 12.37
N GLY A 36 27.01 -5.65 13.04
CA GLY A 36 26.48 -6.53 14.07
C GLY A 36 25.03 -6.97 13.92
N GLY A 37 24.86 -8.29 13.91
CA GLY A 37 23.58 -8.97 13.81
C GLY A 37 22.47 -8.31 14.58
N HIS A 38 21.41 -8.05 13.87
CA HIS A 38 20.06 -7.95 14.45
C HIS A 38 19.02 -8.16 13.36
N ALA A 39 17.94 -8.81 13.77
CA ALA A 39 16.72 -9.14 13.07
C ALA A 39 16.43 -8.31 11.81
N VAL A 40 15.85 -8.99 10.82
CA VAL A 40 15.25 -8.40 9.62
C VAL A 40 14.38 -7.21 10.02
N LEU A 41 14.98 -6.02 10.03
CA LEU A 41 14.26 -4.79 10.26
C LEU A 41 14.01 -4.19 8.87
N ASP A 42 12.73 -4.06 8.50
CA ASP A 42 12.29 -3.35 7.31
C ASP A 42 12.89 -1.93 7.29
N GLY A 43 13.42 -1.53 6.15
CA GLY A 43 14.06 -0.23 5.97
C GLY A 43 14.97 -0.20 4.77
N LEU A 44 15.37 0.99 4.37
CA LEU A 44 16.38 1.19 3.34
C LEU A 44 17.78 1.31 3.97
N TRP A 45 18.75 0.72 3.29
CA TRP A 45 20.16 0.74 3.67
C TRP A 45 20.93 1.57 2.65
N LEU A 46 21.88 2.36 3.12
CA LEU A 46 22.81 3.13 2.29
C LEU A 46 24.22 2.62 2.54
N GLY A 47 24.98 2.32 1.49
CA GLY A 47 26.38 1.93 1.56
C GLY A 47 27.23 2.59 0.47
N ASP A 48 28.53 2.75 0.72
CA ASP A 48 29.50 3.44 -0.15
C ASP A 48 30.54 2.50 -0.78
N GLY A 49 30.33 1.20 -0.73
CA GLY A 49 31.27 0.20 -1.22
C GLY A 49 32.28 -0.29 -0.19
N ALA A 50 32.48 0.45 0.89
CA ALA A 50 33.34 0.07 2.01
C ALA A 50 32.51 -0.17 3.28
N ASN A 51 31.52 0.66 3.54
CA ASN A 51 30.75 0.66 4.79
C ASN A 51 29.24 0.80 4.51
N VAL A 52 28.45 0.31 5.47
CA VAL A 52 27.06 0.73 5.62
C VAL A 52 27.07 2.10 6.30
N LEU A 53 26.60 3.12 5.60
CA LEU A 53 26.62 4.50 6.06
C LEU A 53 25.40 4.87 6.88
N ALA A 54 24.25 4.34 6.49
CA ALA A 54 22.99 4.66 7.14
C ALA A 54 21.97 3.54 6.97
N ARG A 55 21.05 3.50 7.92
CA ARG A 55 19.80 2.77 7.85
C ARG A 55 18.66 3.74 8.00
N ILE A 56 17.75 3.75 7.03
CA ILE A 56 16.58 4.62 7.00
C ILE A 56 15.37 3.76 7.33
N ALA A 57 14.82 3.94 8.52
CA ALA A 57 13.57 3.32 8.89
C ALA A 57 12.43 4.04 8.18
N LEU A 58 11.76 3.34 7.28
CA LEU A 58 10.53 3.85 6.67
C LEU A 58 9.40 3.62 7.67
N ARG A 59 8.73 4.69 8.04
CA ARG A 59 7.47 4.63 8.76
C ARG A 59 6.38 5.04 7.79
N GLU A 60 5.57 4.10 7.40
CA GLU A 60 4.32 4.42 6.71
C GLU A 60 3.37 5.02 7.75
N GLY A 61 3.04 6.29 7.57
CA GLY A 61 2.00 6.94 8.36
C GLY A 61 0.62 6.49 7.87
N LEU A 62 -0.32 6.30 8.81
CA LEU A 62 -1.71 6.16 8.43
C LEU A 62 -2.19 7.40 7.68
N ARG A 63 -2.95 7.21 6.62
CA ARG A 63 -3.67 8.32 5.98
C ARG A 63 -4.63 8.96 6.97
N GLU A 64 -4.82 10.27 6.80
CA GLU A 64 -5.75 11.03 7.62
C GLU A 64 -7.13 10.38 7.66
N GLY A 65 -7.66 10.19 8.86
CA GLY A 65 -8.98 9.63 9.07
C GLY A 65 -9.11 8.12 8.78
N ALA A 66 -8.01 7.36 8.61
CA ALA A 66 -8.07 5.95 8.25
C ALA A 66 -8.90 5.11 9.24
N ALA A 67 -8.60 5.16 10.53
CA ALA A 67 -9.35 4.41 11.55
C ALA A 67 -10.82 4.84 11.61
N ALA A 68 -11.08 6.16 11.55
CA ALA A 68 -12.45 6.69 11.54
C ALA A 68 -13.23 6.29 10.27
N ALA A 69 -12.55 6.20 9.12
CA ALA A 69 -13.18 5.74 7.88
C ALA A 69 -13.56 4.26 7.96
N VAL A 70 -12.68 3.40 8.51
CA VAL A 70 -12.95 1.98 8.74
C VAL A 70 -14.15 1.81 9.69
N ALA A 71 -14.17 2.52 10.81
CA ALA A 71 -15.29 2.48 11.75
C ALA A 71 -16.60 2.92 11.09
N ALA A 72 -16.60 4.03 10.34
CA ALA A 72 -17.78 4.53 9.65
C ALA A 72 -18.29 3.59 8.53
N LEU A 73 -17.40 2.84 7.87
CA LEU A 73 -17.79 1.79 6.92
C LEU A 73 -18.42 0.59 7.64
N ALA A 74 -17.84 0.17 8.76
CA ALA A 74 -18.39 -0.92 9.59
C ALA A 74 -19.78 -0.56 10.15
N GLU A 75 -19.98 0.67 10.64
CA GLU A 75 -21.30 1.18 11.07
C GLU A 75 -22.34 1.16 9.95
N GLN A 76 -21.91 1.31 8.70
CA GLN A 76 -22.76 1.17 7.53
C GLN A 76 -22.99 -0.29 7.11
N GLY A 77 -22.52 -1.27 7.88
CA GLY A 77 -22.65 -2.70 7.62
C GLY A 77 -21.74 -3.22 6.50
N LEU A 78 -20.63 -2.52 6.22
CA LEU A 78 -19.63 -2.96 5.26
C LEU A 78 -18.50 -3.70 5.96
N HIS A 79 -18.09 -4.83 5.40
CA HIS A 79 -16.91 -5.55 5.86
C HIS A 79 -15.65 -4.99 5.20
N VAL A 80 -14.67 -4.58 6.02
CA VAL A 80 -13.42 -4.00 5.53
C VAL A 80 -12.31 -5.02 5.66
N GLN A 81 -11.57 -5.22 4.57
CA GLN A 81 -10.40 -6.11 4.51
C GLN A 81 -9.16 -5.31 4.10
N LEU A 82 -8.01 -5.65 4.69
CA LEU A 82 -6.71 -5.09 4.33
C LEU A 82 -5.91 -6.12 3.52
N CYS A 83 -5.53 -5.79 2.29
CA CYS A 83 -4.68 -6.62 1.45
C CYS A 83 -3.44 -5.85 1.00
N SER A 84 -2.25 -6.20 1.52
CA SER A 84 -1.00 -5.53 1.18
C SER A 84 0.06 -6.52 0.67
N GLY A 85 0.95 -6.01 -0.19
CA GLY A 85 2.19 -6.70 -0.58
C GLY A 85 3.25 -6.71 0.52
N ASP A 86 3.08 -5.91 1.57
CA ASP A 86 4.02 -5.72 2.65
C ASP A 86 4.15 -6.94 3.56
N GLY A 87 5.17 -6.91 4.40
CA GLY A 87 5.44 -7.96 5.39
C GLY A 87 4.38 -8.03 6.49
N PRO A 88 4.28 -9.20 7.18
CA PRO A 88 3.26 -9.43 8.20
C PRO A 88 3.26 -8.40 9.33
N ALA A 89 4.44 -7.97 9.80
CA ALA A 89 4.55 -7.01 10.90
C ALA A 89 3.98 -5.63 10.53
N ALA A 90 4.23 -5.14 9.31
CA ALA A 90 3.71 -3.87 8.81
C ALA A 90 2.18 -3.94 8.65
N VAL A 91 1.68 -5.02 8.04
CA VAL A 91 0.25 -5.23 7.83
C VAL A 91 -0.50 -5.38 9.16
N GLN A 92 0.05 -6.10 10.13
CA GLN A 92 -0.54 -6.23 11.46
C GLN A 92 -0.59 -4.87 12.17
N GLY A 93 0.50 -4.09 12.11
CA GLY A 93 0.51 -2.74 12.70
C GLY A 93 -0.55 -1.82 12.10
N LEU A 94 -0.77 -1.89 10.78
CA LEU A 94 -1.86 -1.15 10.10
C LEU A 94 -3.24 -1.66 10.52
N ALA A 95 -3.43 -2.96 10.59
CA ALA A 95 -4.68 -3.58 11.01
C ALA A 95 -5.06 -3.18 12.44
N ASP A 96 -4.10 -3.26 13.37
CA ASP A 96 -4.31 -2.87 14.77
C ASP A 96 -4.64 -1.37 14.89
N ALA A 97 -3.91 -0.52 14.16
CA ALA A 97 -4.11 0.92 14.20
C ALA A 97 -5.41 1.40 13.53
N THR A 98 -6.00 0.59 12.63
CA THR A 98 -7.25 0.91 11.94
C THR A 98 -8.46 0.15 12.45
N GLY A 99 -8.26 -0.90 13.26
CA GLY A 99 -9.31 -1.79 13.73
C GLY A 99 -9.81 -2.78 12.68
N ILE A 100 -9.04 -3.06 11.62
CA ILE A 100 -9.38 -4.05 10.58
C ILE A 100 -9.03 -5.45 11.10
N ALA A 101 -10.02 -6.33 11.21
CA ALA A 101 -9.82 -7.70 11.68
C ALA A 101 -9.30 -8.67 10.60
N ASP A 102 -9.68 -8.47 9.33
CA ASP A 102 -9.24 -9.32 8.21
C ASP A 102 -8.11 -8.63 7.45
N ALA A 103 -6.88 -9.05 7.74
CA ALA A 103 -5.68 -8.48 7.16
C ALA A 103 -4.80 -9.56 6.52
N ARG A 104 -4.38 -9.33 5.28
CA ARG A 104 -3.59 -10.26 4.47
C ARG A 104 -2.31 -9.58 4.00
N SER A 105 -1.17 -10.12 4.43
CA SER A 105 0.16 -9.68 4.05
C SER A 105 0.70 -10.42 2.83
N ARG A 106 1.76 -9.91 2.22
CA ARG A 106 2.49 -10.52 1.08
C ARG A 106 1.59 -10.87 -0.12
N GLN A 107 0.55 -10.07 -0.34
CA GLN A 107 -0.39 -10.29 -1.43
C GLN A 107 0.15 -9.69 -2.73
N SER A 108 0.36 -10.52 -3.74
CA SER A 108 0.64 -10.07 -5.10
C SER A 108 -0.62 -9.42 -5.72
N PRO A 109 -0.48 -8.60 -6.78
CA PRO A 109 -1.62 -8.05 -7.52
C PRO A 109 -2.57 -9.14 -8.05
N ALA A 110 -2.03 -10.29 -8.46
CA ALA A 110 -2.83 -11.43 -8.91
C ALA A 110 -3.69 -12.00 -7.76
N GLN A 111 -3.11 -12.18 -6.56
CA GLN A 111 -3.83 -12.68 -5.39
C GLN A 111 -4.91 -11.71 -4.90
N LYS A 112 -4.63 -10.40 -4.88
CA LYS A 112 -5.63 -9.37 -4.58
C LYS A 112 -6.83 -9.47 -5.53
N ARG A 113 -6.56 -9.62 -6.83
CA ARG A 113 -7.60 -9.76 -7.86
C ARG A 113 -8.41 -11.05 -7.70
N GLU A 114 -7.76 -12.16 -7.38
CA GLU A 114 -8.42 -13.44 -7.16
C GLU A 114 -9.33 -13.38 -5.93
N LEU A 115 -8.89 -12.74 -4.84
CA LEU A 115 -9.71 -12.50 -3.67
C LEU A 115 -10.97 -11.69 -4.01
N ALA A 116 -10.83 -10.58 -4.74
CA ALA A 116 -11.98 -9.78 -5.16
C ALA A 116 -12.96 -10.60 -5.99
N ARG A 117 -12.48 -11.37 -6.98
CA ARG A 117 -13.30 -12.26 -7.80
C ARG A 117 -14.00 -13.35 -6.99
N GLY A 118 -13.30 -13.91 -6.00
CA GLY A 118 -13.90 -14.92 -5.10
C GLY A 118 -15.05 -14.35 -4.27
N LEU A 119 -14.91 -13.13 -3.77
CA LEU A 119 -15.99 -12.43 -3.07
C LEU A 119 -17.17 -12.15 -4.01
N GLN A 120 -16.92 -11.65 -5.23
CA GLN A 120 -17.94 -11.39 -6.24
C GLN A 120 -18.69 -12.67 -6.65
N ALA A 121 -17.97 -13.79 -6.83
CA ALA A 121 -18.57 -15.09 -7.15
C ALA A 121 -19.49 -15.61 -6.04
N ASN A 122 -19.25 -15.19 -4.79
CA ASN A 122 -20.13 -15.48 -3.65
C ASN A 122 -21.26 -14.45 -3.47
N GLY A 123 -21.48 -13.58 -4.45
CA GLY A 123 -22.60 -12.62 -4.47
C GLY A 123 -22.34 -11.33 -3.68
N HIS A 124 -21.09 -11.08 -3.25
CA HIS A 124 -20.72 -9.82 -2.62
C HIS A 124 -20.45 -8.72 -3.66
N VAL A 125 -20.82 -7.49 -3.33
CA VAL A 125 -20.40 -6.30 -4.07
C VAL A 125 -19.08 -5.84 -3.46
N VAL A 126 -18.03 -5.81 -4.26
CA VAL A 126 -16.66 -5.50 -3.83
C VAL A 126 -16.28 -4.08 -4.22
N ALA A 127 -15.99 -3.25 -3.21
CA ALA A 127 -15.36 -1.96 -3.42
C ALA A 127 -13.84 -2.09 -3.17
N MET A 128 -13.03 -1.60 -4.11
CA MET A 128 -11.57 -1.56 -3.98
C MET A 128 -11.08 -0.13 -3.77
N VAL A 129 -10.17 0.04 -2.82
CA VAL A 129 -9.46 1.31 -2.59
C VAL A 129 -7.97 1.06 -2.81
N GLY A 130 -7.31 1.85 -3.65
CA GLY A 130 -5.89 1.70 -3.95
C GLY A 130 -5.27 3.01 -4.43
N ASP A 131 -3.94 3.08 -4.41
CA ASP A 131 -3.17 4.24 -4.85
C ASP A 131 -1.98 3.88 -5.75
N GLY A 132 -1.61 2.61 -5.78
CA GLY A 132 -0.43 2.11 -6.48
C GLY A 132 -0.66 1.73 -7.94
N LEU A 133 0.42 1.78 -8.72
CA LEU A 133 0.47 1.28 -10.10
C LEU A 133 0.04 -0.20 -10.18
N ASN A 134 0.44 -0.98 -9.18
CA ASN A 134 0.17 -2.41 -9.10
C ASN A 134 -1.30 -2.73 -8.79
N ASP A 135 -2.06 -1.78 -8.27
CA ASP A 135 -3.47 -1.97 -7.92
C ASP A 135 -4.43 -1.66 -9.08
N ALA A 136 -3.95 -1.01 -10.16
CA ALA A 136 -4.78 -0.67 -11.32
C ALA A 136 -5.57 -1.86 -11.90
N PRO A 137 -5.01 -3.08 -12.07
CA PRO A 137 -5.77 -4.24 -12.55
C PRO A 137 -6.80 -4.76 -11.53
N VAL A 138 -6.61 -4.49 -10.24
CA VAL A 138 -7.56 -4.87 -9.18
C VAL A 138 -8.70 -3.85 -9.12
N LEU A 139 -8.37 -2.55 -9.18
CA LEU A 139 -9.35 -1.46 -9.26
C LEU A 139 -10.30 -1.66 -10.44
N ALA A 140 -9.76 -1.93 -11.64
CA ALA A 140 -10.58 -2.16 -12.84
C ALA A 140 -11.46 -3.43 -12.78
N GLY A 141 -11.15 -4.38 -11.88
CA GLY A 141 -11.91 -5.62 -11.72
C GLY A 141 -12.91 -5.61 -10.56
N ALA A 142 -12.93 -4.57 -9.74
CA ALA A 142 -13.89 -4.40 -8.66
C ALA A 142 -15.26 -3.90 -9.17
N ASP A 143 -16.32 -4.09 -8.38
CA ASP A 143 -17.64 -3.54 -8.72
C ASP A 143 -17.71 -2.03 -8.54
N VAL A 144 -16.92 -1.50 -7.60
CA VAL A 144 -16.71 -0.07 -7.36
C VAL A 144 -15.25 0.14 -6.99
N SER A 145 -14.62 1.19 -7.52
CA SER A 145 -13.22 1.44 -7.27
C SER A 145 -12.93 2.90 -6.94
N PHE A 146 -12.02 3.09 -5.96
CA PHE A 146 -11.57 4.39 -5.51
C PHE A 146 -10.05 4.46 -5.63
N ALA A 147 -9.53 5.47 -6.32
CA ALA A 147 -8.10 5.81 -6.31
C ALA A 147 -7.86 7.09 -5.52
N MET A 148 -6.72 7.15 -4.82
CA MET A 148 -6.31 8.39 -4.17
C MET A 148 -5.66 9.33 -5.19
N SER A 149 -5.87 10.65 -5.06
CA SER A 149 -5.36 11.65 -6.02
C SER A 149 -3.84 11.81 -5.98
N ASP A 150 -3.20 11.43 -4.89
CA ASP A 150 -1.74 11.37 -4.73
C ASP A 150 -1.13 10.03 -5.19
N GLY A 151 -1.97 9.11 -5.61
CA GLY A 151 -1.58 7.82 -6.16
C GLY A 151 -1.12 7.87 -7.62
N ALA A 152 -0.71 6.72 -8.14
CA ALA A 152 -0.24 6.59 -9.51
C ALA A 152 -1.33 6.98 -10.54
N ALA A 153 -0.94 7.71 -11.58
CA ALA A 153 -1.87 8.14 -12.64
C ALA A 153 -2.63 6.98 -13.31
N LEU A 154 -2.01 5.80 -13.38
CA LEU A 154 -2.66 4.60 -13.92
C LEU A 154 -3.76 4.09 -13.00
N ALA A 155 -3.56 4.12 -11.67
CA ALA A 155 -4.58 3.75 -10.70
C ALA A 155 -5.79 4.70 -10.79
N GLN A 156 -5.53 6.02 -10.91
CA GLN A 156 -6.60 7.02 -11.08
C GLN A 156 -7.41 6.80 -12.35
N ARG A 157 -6.77 6.39 -13.46
CA ARG A 157 -7.47 6.09 -14.72
C ARG A 157 -8.26 4.79 -14.70
N ALA A 158 -7.88 3.86 -13.83
CA ALA A 158 -8.54 2.57 -13.69
C ALA A 158 -9.71 2.60 -12.69
N ALA A 159 -9.84 3.65 -11.90
CA ALA A 159 -10.85 3.77 -10.84
C ALA A 159 -12.11 4.51 -11.32
N ASP A 160 -13.26 4.13 -10.76
CA ASP A 160 -14.53 4.83 -10.98
C ASP A 160 -14.55 6.20 -10.27
N PHE A 161 -13.86 6.31 -9.14
CA PHE A 161 -13.79 7.53 -8.35
C PHE A 161 -12.35 7.88 -7.99
N VAL A 162 -12.02 9.17 -8.06
CA VAL A 162 -10.76 9.71 -7.56
C VAL A 162 -11.04 10.54 -6.30
N VAL A 163 -10.43 10.12 -5.19
CA VAL A 163 -10.54 10.83 -3.91
C VAL A 163 -9.52 11.97 -3.89
N THR A 164 -9.98 13.20 -4.06
CA THR A 164 -9.12 14.39 -4.16
C THR A 164 -8.68 14.95 -2.80
N SER A 165 -9.23 14.44 -1.71
CA SER A 165 -8.85 14.80 -0.35
C SER A 165 -7.83 13.80 0.21
N PRO A 166 -6.88 14.22 1.07
CA PRO A 166 -5.99 13.29 1.77
C PRO A 166 -6.75 12.39 2.76
N SER A 167 -7.93 12.80 3.20
CA SER A 167 -8.73 12.09 4.21
C SER A 167 -9.55 10.95 3.59
N LEU A 168 -9.36 9.74 4.13
CA LEU A 168 -10.13 8.55 3.77
C LEU A 168 -11.62 8.63 4.18
N LEU A 169 -12.02 9.56 5.03
CA LEU A 169 -13.43 9.77 5.41
C LEU A 169 -14.33 10.11 4.21
N ARG A 170 -13.78 10.54 3.07
CA ARG A 170 -14.56 10.79 1.86
C ARG A 170 -15.20 9.52 1.30
N ILE A 171 -14.60 8.35 1.54
CA ILE A 171 -15.14 7.07 1.05
C ILE A 171 -16.44 6.70 1.76
N PRO A 172 -16.51 6.59 3.11
CA PRO A 172 -17.79 6.33 3.79
C PRO A 172 -18.84 7.42 3.55
N GLN A 173 -18.42 8.69 3.37
CA GLN A 173 -19.34 9.78 2.99
C GLN A 173 -19.96 9.57 1.61
N ALA A 174 -19.15 9.14 0.61
CA ALA A 174 -19.64 8.82 -0.73
C ALA A 174 -20.64 7.65 -0.71
N VAL A 175 -20.35 6.59 0.03
CA VAL A 175 -21.25 5.45 0.22
C VAL A 175 -22.58 5.89 0.85
N ALA A 176 -22.53 6.67 1.94
CA ALA A 176 -23.71 7.19 2.60
C ALA A 176 -24.57 8.06 1.65
N LEU A 177 -23.91 8.94 0.88
CA LEU A 177 -24.59 9.79 -0.09
C LEU A 177 -25.27 8.97 -1.19
N ALA A 178 -24.59 7.96 -1.76
CA ALA A 178 -25.14 7.09 -2.78
C ALA A 178 -26.36 6.31 -2.27
N ARG A 179 -26.32 5.81 -1.02
CA ARG A 179 -27.47 5.15 -0.37
C ARG A 179 -28.68 6.09 -0.21
N ARG A 180 -28.43 7.33 0.20
CA ARG A 180 -29.46 8.36 0.32
C ARG A 180 -30.08 8.70 -1.04
N ALA A 181 -29.25 8.93 -2.05
CA ALA A 181 -29.71 9.21 -3.41
C ALA A 181 -30.61 8.08 -3.93
N ARG A 182 -30.19 6.82 -3.74
CA ARG A 182 -31.00 5.64 -4.13
C ARG A 182 -32.33 5.55 -3.41
N ALA A 183 -32.40 5.98 -2.14
CA ALA A 183 -33.64 5.98 -1.36
C ALA A 183 -34.64 7.05 -1.85
N VAL A 184 -34.15 8.15 -2.42
CA VAL A 184 -35.02 9.22 -2.96
C VAL A 184 -35.59 8.87 -4.35
N VAL A 185 -34.85 8.07 -5.14
CA VAL A 185 -35.26 7.71 -6.53
C VAL A 185 -36.22 6.50 -6.54
N ARG A 186 -36.43 5.83 -5.42
CA ARG A 186 -37.42 4.73 -5.28
C ARG A 186 -38.73 5.24 -4.71
#